data_a4078d6f63b90d3e6d4162f310003e9c
#
_entry.id   a4078d6f63b90d3e6d4162f310003e9c
#
_cell.length_a   1.000
_cell.length_b   1.000
_cell.length_c   1.000
_cell.angle_alpha   90.00
_cell.angle_beta   90.00
_cell.angle_gamma   90.00
#
_symmetry.space_group_name_H-M   'P 1'
#
loop_
_entity.id
_entity.type
_entity.pdbx_description
1 polymer ?
#
loop_
_entity_poly.entity_id
_entity_poly.type
_entity_poly.pdbx_seq_one_letter_code
_entity_poly.pdbx_strand_id
1 'polypeptide(L)'
;MKQKFLLIWLSTLVNACSSLPPAIENPPAVDISYNQATRNIDYYKKTHAPVRWGGTIIEVENGQEFSLIQVLSYPLTSYGRPEWDEPYEGRFLIKSSQFLDPSVYTKGKGVTVAGTIGSETERVVGKKTLKLPVVDATVVYLWPEYYRNLYYYGGFNYGYYPYYGYYPYYWGGWYRPFPLY
;
A
#
# COMPACT_ATOMS: atom_id res chain seq x y z
N MET A 1 -28.86 -29.62 27.51
CA MET A 1 -27.77 -28.70 27.91
C MET A 1 -26.53 -28.75 27.02
N LYS A 2 -26.11 -29.94 26.51
CA LYS A 2 -24.92 -30.08 25.65
C LYS A 2 -24.98 -29.34 24.30
N GLN A 3 -26.16 -29.25 23.69
CA GLN A 3 -26.37 -28.55 22.40
C GLN A 3 -26.27 -27.04 22.49
N LYS A 4 -26.60 -26.41 23.62
CA LYS A 4 -26.50 -24.98 23.84
C LYS A 4 -25.03 -24.54 24.02
N PHE A 5 -24.20 -25.40 24.59
CA PHE A 5 -22.75 -25.16 24.72
C PHE A 5 -22.04 -25.22 23.38
N LEU A 6 -22.45 -26.09 22.46
CA LEU A 6 -21.87 -26.20 21.12
C LEU A 6 -22.12 -24.96 20.25
N LEU A 7 -23.35 -24.38 20.37
CA LEU A 7 -23.70 -23.15 19.65
C LEU A 7 -22.95 -21.90 20.16
N ILE A 8 -22.66 -21.83 21.46
CA ILE A 8 -21.87 -20.73 22.03
C ILE A 8 -20.40 -20.83 21.61
N TRP A 9 -19.85 -22.03 21.49
CA TRP A 9 -18.48 -22.27 21.06
C TRP A 9 -18.26 -21.97 19.58
N LEU A 10 -19.28 -22.16 18.73
CA LEU A 10 -19.22 -21.87 17.30
C LEU A 10 -19.29 -20.36 17.01
N SER A 11 -19.92 -19.56 17.87
CA SER A 11 -20.04 -18.11 17.68
C SER A 11 -18.76 -17.32 17.99
N THR A 12 -17.76 -17.91 18.64
CA THR A 12 -16.48 -17.26 18.99
C THR A 12 -15.44 -17.36 17.87
N LEU A 13 -15.67 -18.13 16.81
CA LEU A 13 -14.71 -18.36 15.72
C LEU A 13 -14.80 -17.36 14.56
N VAL A 14 -15.72 -16.38 14.59
CA VAL A 14 -16.03 -15.51 13.44
C VAL A 14 -15.28 -14.16 13.46
N ASN A 15 -14.41 -13.88 14.43
CA ASN A 15 -13.74 -12.58 14.56
C ASN A 15 -12.34 -12.50 13.93
N ALA A 16 -12.00 -13.33 12.95
CA ALA A 16 -10.73 -13.26 12.24
C ALA A 16 -10.83 -12.43 10.94
N CYS A 17 -11.55 -11.30 10.94
CA CYS A 17 -11.39 -10.30 9.90
C CYS A 17 -10.15 -9.48 10.23
N SER A 18 -9.06 -9.66 9.49
CA SER A 18 -7.91 -8.76 9.47
C SER A 18 -8.38 -7.41 8.93
N SER A 19 -8.84 -6.52 9.81
CA SER A 19 -9.15 -5.13 9.46
C SER A 19 -7.87 -4.34 9.31
N LEU A 20 -7.87 -3.36 8.41
CA LEU A 20 -6.80 -2.37 8.32
C LEU A 20 -6.64 -1.67 9.68
N PRO A 21 -5.40 -1.25 10.04
CA PRO A 21 -5.24 -0.41 11.23
C PRO A 21 -6.12 0.83 11.11
N PRO A 22 -6.87 1.20 12.16
CA PRO A 22 -7.81 2.34 12.10
C PRO A 22 -7.16 3.65 11.64
N ALA A 23 -5.90 3.89 11.99
CA ALA A 23 -5.16 5.08 11.56
C ALA A 23 -4.82 5.08 10.05
N ILE A 24 -4.88 3.94 9.39
CA ILE A 24 -4.70 3.80 7.94
C ILE A 24 -6.04 3.87 7.22
N GLU A 25 -7.06 3.22 7.76
CA GLU A 25 -8.41 3.18 7.18
C GLU A 25 -9.09 4.55 7.25
N ASN A 26 -8.98 5.23 8.40
CA ASN A 26 -9.64 6.51 8.63
C ASN A 26 -8.64 7.67 8.48
N PRO A 27 -8.96 8.69 7.67
CA PRO A 27 -8.13 9.89 7.59
C PRO A 27 -8.14 10.66 8.91
N PRO A 28 -7.09 11.45 9.20
CA PRO A 28 -7.12 12.39 10.31
C PRO A 28 -8.24 13.42 10.09
N ALA A 29 -8.71 14.05 11.18
CA ALA A 29 -9.81 15.04 11.14
C ALA A 29 -9.57 16.18 10.13
N VAL A 30 -8.31 16.53 9.90
CA VAL A 30 -7.87 17.41 8.81
C VAL A 30 -6.92 16.58 7.96
N ASP A 31 -7.38 16.11 6.80
CA ASP A 31 -6.59 15.31 5.87
C ASP A 31 -5.76 16.24 4.98
N ILE A 32 -4.49 16.40 5.33
CA ILE A 32 -3.55 17.27 4.64
C ILE A 32 -2.85 16.45 3.56
N SER A 33 -3.16 16.73 2.29
CA SER A 33 -2.50 16.07 1.17
C SER A 33 -1.02 16.43 1.09
N TYR A 34 -0.22 15.60 0.41
CA TYR A 34 1.20 15.87 0.17
C TYR A 34 1.43 17.25 -0.48
N ASN A 35 0.63 17.56 -1.50
CA ASN A 35 0.73 18.82 -2.23
C ASN A 35 0.37 20.05 -1.36
N GLN A 36 -0.60 19.92 -0.45
CA GLN A 36 -0.93 20.98 0.51
C GLN A 36 0.21 21.21 1.50
N ALA A 37 0.76 20.12 2.04
CA ALA A 37 1.83 20.18 3.02
C ALA A 37 3.09 20.83 2.45
N THR A 38 3.51 20.43 1.24
CA THR A 38 4.74 20.95 0.61
C THR A 38 4.67 22.43 0.24
N ARG A 39 3.47 22.98 0.01
CA ARG A 39 3.28 24.43 -0.23
C ARG A 39 3.50 25.27 1.02
N ASN A 40 3.32 24.73 2.21
CA ASN A 40 3.46 25.44 3.48
C ASN A 40 4.09 24.55 4.56
N ILE A 41 5.18 23.91 4.20
CA ILE A 41 5.81 22.86 5.01
C ILE A 41 6.24 23.37 6.39
N ASP A 42 6.74 24.61 6.49
CA ASP A 42 7.20 25.18 7.76
C ASP A 42 6.07 25.35 8.78
N TYR A 43 4.86 25.69 8.30
CA TYR A 43 3.68 25.75 9.17
C TYR A 43 3.32 24.36 9.71
N TYR A 44 3.25 23.37 8.83
CA TYR A 44 2.85 22.02 9.21
C TYR A 44 3.89 21.28 10.06
N LYS A 45 5.17 21.59 9.88
CA LYS A 45 6.25 21.12 10.79
C LYS A 45 6.07 21.68 12.20
N LYS A 46 5.83 22.99 12.33
CA LYS A 46 5.67 23.65 13.64
C LYS A 46 4.46 23.12 14.42
N THR A 47 3.40 22.77 13.71
CA THR A 47 2.16 22.27 14.31
C THR A 47 2.17 20.77 14.52
N HIS A 48 3.21 20.05 14.08
CA HIS A 48 3.25 18.58 14.03
C HIS A 48 1.96 18.01 13.44
N ALA A 49 1.57 18.56 12.28
CA ALA A 49 0.29 18.28 11.68
C ALA A 49 0.15 16.77 11.40
N PRO A 50 -0.96 16.16 11.78
CA PRO A 50 -1.23 14.77 11.49
C PRO A 50 -1.47 14.59 9.99
N VAL A 51 -0.89 13.52 9.43
CA VAL A 51 -1.02 13.18 8.01
C VAL A 51 -1.19 11.68 7.84
N ARG A 52 -1.83 11.33 6.71
CA ARG A 52 -1.89 9.97 6.20
C ARG A 52 -1.45 10.00 4.74
N TRP A 53 -0.21 9.59 4.49
CA TRP A 53 0.38 9.58 3.15
C TRP A 53 0.80 8.18 2.76
N GLY A 54 0.90 7.93 1.47
CA GLY A 54 1.36 6.64 0.98
C GLY A 54 1.94 6.71 -0.43
N GLY A 55 2.37 5.54 -0.89
CA GLY A 55 2.98 5.44 -2.19
C GLY A 55 3.79 4.18 -2.37
N THR A 56 4.83 4.27 -3.20
CA THR A 56 5.71 3.16 -3.53
C THR A 56 7.07 3.32 -2.85
N ILE A 57 7.54 2.29 -2.19
CA ILE A 57 8.86 2.25 -1.55
C ILE A 57 9.95 2.38 -2.62
N ILE A 58 10.85 3.33 -2.44
CA ILE A 58 12.05 3.52 -3.27
C ILE A 58 13.23 2.82 -2.60
N GLU A 59 13.40 3.03 -1.29
CA GLU A 59 14.55 2.58 -0.52
C GLU A 59 14.21 2.50 0.96
N VAL A 60 14.89 1.60 1.69
CA VAL A 60 14.82 1.46 3.14
C VAL A 60 16.23 1.56 3.71
N GLU A 61 16.44 2.41 4.68
CA GLU A 61 17.68 2.59 5.41
C GLU A 61 17.44 2.34 6.90
N ASN A 62 18.25 1.51 7.53
CA ASN A 62 18.18 1.26 8.97
C ASN A 62 19.37 1.90 9.68
N GLY A 63 19.08 2.85 10.55
CA GLY A 63 20.03 3.41 11.49
C GLY A 63 20.04 2.62 12.81
N GLN A 64 20.77 3.12 13.80
CA GLN A 64 20.82 2.50 15.12
C GLN A 64 19.54 2.70 15.92
N GLU A 65 18.86 3.84 15.77
CA GLU A 65 17.70 4.23 16.58
C GLU A 65 16.39 4.23 15.81
N PHE A 66 16.44 4.30 14.48
CA PHE A 66 15.24 4.39 13.63
C PHE A 66 15.49 3.81 12.24
N SER A 67 14.41 3.47 11.59
CA SER A 67 14.37 3.11 10.16
C SER A 67 13.81 4.28 9.35
N LEU A 68 14.37 4.50 8.15
CA LEU A 68 13.85 5.46 7.17
C LEU A 68 13.40 4.71 5.92
N ILE A 69 12.20 5.04 5.43
CA ILE A 69 11.73 4.60 4.13
C ILE A 69 11.59 5.82 3.22
N GLN A 70 12.25 5.82 2.08
CA GLN A 70 11.98 6.78 1.03
C GLN A 70 10.82 6.28 0.17
N VAL A 71 9.80 7.13 0.00
CA VAL A 71 8.55 6.80 -0.69
C VAL A 71 8.32 7.76 -1.84
N LEU A 72 7.90 7.23 -2.99
CA LEU A 72 7.30 7.99 -4.08
C LEU A 72 5.82 8.17 -3.76
N SER A 73 5.39 9.41 -3.48
CA SER A 73 4.06 9.75 -3.03
C SER A 73 3.03 9.60 -4.13
N TYR A 74 1.90 9.00 -3.80
CA TYR A 74 0.71 8.95 -4.65
C TYR A 74 -0.52 9.40 -3.84
N PRO A 75 -1.56 9.94 -4.50
CA PRO A 75 -2.86 10.12 -3.86
C PRO A 75 -3.35 8.83 -3.20
N LEU A 76 -4.19 8.96 -2.19
CA LEU A 76 -4.77 7.81 -1.51
C LEU A 76 -6.25 7.67 -1.79
N THR A 77 -6.71 6.43 -1.95
CA THR A 77 -8.14 6.10 -1.87
C THR A 77 -8.72 6.47 -0.50
N SER A 78 -10.04 6.47 -0.37
CA SER A 78 -10.73 6.65 0.93
C SER A 78 -10.23 5.69 2.01
N TYR A 79 -9.86 4.47 1.63
CA TYR A 79 -9.30 3.43 2.53
C TYR A 79 -7.81 3.55 2.81
N GLY A 80 -7.16 4.61 2.32
CA GLY A 80 -5.73 4.86 2.55
C GLY A 80 -4.78 4.08 1.63
N ARG A 81 -5.27 3.45 0.56
CA ARG A 81 -4.43 2.76 -0.41
C ARG A 81 -3.89 3.73 -1.46
N PRO A 82 -2.59 3.65 -1.84
CA PRO A 82 -2.05 4.46 -2.93
C PRO A 82 -2.77 4.19 -4.27
N GLU A 83 -3.09 5.25 -4.99
CA GLU A 83 -3.71 5.23 -6.33
C GLU A 83 -2.62 5.28 -7.40
N TRP A 84 -2.09 4.11 -7.77
CA TRP A 84 -0.97 4.01 -8.71
C TRP A 84 -1.31 4.39 -10.16
N ASP A 85 -2.60 4.53 -10.48
CA ASP A 85 -3.11 4.99 -11.78
C ASP A 85 -3.06 6.51 -11.89
N GLU A 86 -2.94 7.21 -10.73
CA GLU A 86 -2.77 8.64 -10.68
C GLU A 86 -1.30 9.07 -10.79
N PRO A 87 -1.02 10.28 -11.25
CA PRO A 87 0.33 10.83 -11.25
C PRO A 87 0.93 10.89 -9.83
N TYR A 88 2.21 10.52 -9.70
CA TYR A 88 2.91 10.70 -8.43
C TYR A 88 3.06 12.20 -8.09
N GLU A 89 2.98 12.53 -6.80
CA GLU A 89 3.00 13.90 -6.31
C GLU A 89 4.39 14.40 -5.94
N GLY A 90 5.29 13.49 -5.57
CA GLY A 90 6.66 13.82 -5.13
C GLY A 90 7.28 12.70 -4.32
N ARG A 91 8.13 13.07 -3.36
CA ARG A 91 8.81 12.11 -2.48
C ARG A 91 8.78 12.58 -1.05
N PHE A 92 8.67 11.64 -0.12
CA PHE A 92 8.82 11.91 1.32
C PHE A 92 9.54 10.77 2.01
N LEU A 93 9.90 10.98 3.26
CA LEU A 93 10.53 9.98 4.11
C LEU A 93 9.57 9.58 5.23
N ILE A 94 9.48 8.28 5.50
CA ILE A 94 8.85 7.73 6.70
C ILE A 94 9.98 7.46 7.70
N LYS A 95 9.88 8.04 8.90
CA LYS A 95 10.77 7.74 10.01
C LYS A 95 10.01 6.90 11.04
N SER A 96 10.49 5.68 11.27
CA SER A 96 9.91 4.73 12.22
C SER A 96 10.90 4.41 13.32
N SER A 97 10.44 4.42 14.57
CA SER A 97 11.22 3.91 15.72
C SER A 97 11.32 2.38 15.74
N GLN A 98 10.49 1.70 14.93
CA GLN A 98 10.56 0.25 14.78
C GLN A 98 11.56 -0.11 13.69
N PHE A 99 12.24 -1.24 13.86
CA PHE A 99 13.07 -1.82 12.81
C PHE A 99 12.17 -2.30 11.65
N LEU A 100 12.43 -1.78 10.46
CA LEU A 100 11.74 -2.17 9.25
C LEU A 100 12.69 -3.00 8.36
N ASP A 101 12.44 -4.31 8.32
CA ASP A 101 13.30 -5.26 7.61
C ASP A 101 13.27 -4.97 6.10
N PRO A 102 14.43 -4.67 5.46
CA PRO A 102 14.52 -4.39 4.03
C PRO A 102 14.09 -5.58 3.14
N SER A 103 14.10 -6.81 3.68
CA SER A 103 13.61 -7.99 2.96
C SER A 103 12.07 -8.04 2.90
N VAL A 104 11.40 -7.37 3.85
CA VAL A 104 9.94 -7.24 3.92
C VAL A 104 9.48 -5.96 3.23
N TYR A 105 10.10 -4.82 3.54
CA TYR A 105 9.82 -3.50 2.97
C TYR A 105 10.65 -3.26 1.71
N THR A 106 10.45 -4.10 0.70
CA THR A 106 11.26 -4.06 -0.52
C THR A 106 10.85 -2.93 -1.45
N LYS A 107 11.81 -2.47 -2.26
CA LYS A 107 11.56 -1.50 -3.33
C LYS A 107 10.39 -1.93 -4.21
N GLY A 108 9.53 -0.99 -4.53
CA GLY A 108 8.38 -1.19 -5.38
C GLY A 108 7.11 -1.63 -4.66
N LYS A 109 7.15 -2.03 -3.39
CA LYS A 109 5.93 -2.32 -2.61
C LYS A 109 5.17 -1.06 -2.26
N GLY A 110 3.86 -1.20 -2.11
CA GLY A 110 2.98 -0.14 -1.64
C GLY A 110 3.05 0.01 -0.13
N VAL A 111 3.11 1.25 0.35
CA VAL A 111 3.13 1.57 1.78
C VAL A 111 2.22 2.77 2.06
N THR A 112 1.58 2.75 3.22
CA THR A 112 0.87 3.93 3.77
C THR A 112 1.33 4.15 5.21
N VAL A 113 1.56 5.41 5.54
CA VAL A 113 1.93 5.86 6.88
C VAL A 113 0.86 6.78 7.44
N ALA A 114 0.54 6.60 8.70
CA ALA A 114 -0.14 7.59 9.52
C ALA A 114 0.85 8.08 10.58
N GLY A 115 0.94 9.38 10.75
CA GLY A 115 1.90 10.01 11.65
C GLY A 115 1.78 11.52 11.64
N THR A 116 2.86 12.22 11.99
CA THR A 116 2.93 13.68 12.00
C THR A 116 4.07 14.19 11.15
N ILE A 117 3.91 15.38 10.57
CA ILE A 117 5.00 16.04 9.85
C ILE A 117 6.06 16.47 10.87
N GLY A 118 7.26 15.90 10.74
CA GLY A 118 8.42 16.20 11.58
C GLY A 118 9.37 17.22 10.94
N SER A 119 10.51 16.74 10.48
CA SER A 119 11.57 17.55 9.87
C SER A 119 11.54 17.51 8.33
N GLU A 120 12.54 18.10 7.72
CA GLU A 120 12.91 17.87 6.34
C GLU A 120 14.33 17.33 6.29
N THR A 121 14.62 16.48 5.33
CA THR A 121 15.94 15.90 5.12
C THR A 121 16.35 16.06 3.66
N GLU A 122 17.61 16.47 3.45
CA GLU A 122 18.16 16.54 2.09
C GLU A 122 18.52 15.14 1.58
N ARG A 123 18.10 14.85 0.36
CA ARG A 123 18.40 13.61 -0.34
C ARG A 123 18.86 13.88 -1.76
N VAL A 124 19.90 13.18 -2.18
CA VAL A 124 20.39 13.24 -3.56
C VAL A 124 19.56 12.29 -4.42
N VAL A 125 18.91 12.85 -5.44
CA VAL A 125 18.11 12.09 -6.40
C VAL A 125 18.69 12.31 -7.79
N GLY A 126 19.40 11.34 -8.29
CA GLY A 126 20.22 11.51 -9.50
C GLY A 126 21.31 12.56 -9.28
N LYS A 127 21.22 13.69 -9.99
CA LYS A 127 22.18 14.83 -9.85
C LYS A 127 21.61 15.99 -9.04
N LYS A 128 20.43 15.89 -8.48
CA LYS A 128 19.76 16.97 -7.72
C LYS A 128 19.66 16.63 -6.25
N THR A 129 19.91 17.62 -5.40
CA THR A 129 19.59 17.56 -3.98
C THR A 129 18.16 18.08 -3.78
N LEU A 130 17.31 17.26 -3.19
CA LEU A 130 15.91 17.58 -2.88
C LEU A 130 15.73 17.62 -1.37
N LYS A 131 14.95 18.58 -0.88
CA LYS A 131 14.46 18.60 0.50
C LYS A 131 13.17 17.78 0.54
N LEU A 132 13.18 16.70 1.29
CA LEU A 132 12.06 15.80 1.43
C LEU A 132 11.42 15.96 2.81
N PRO A 133 10.09 16.11 2.90
CA PRO A 133 9.41 16.09 4.19
C PRO A 133 9.54 14.72 4.84
N VAL A 134 9.67 14.71 6.16
CA VAL A 134 9.74 13.51 6.99
C VAL A 134 8.45 13.38 7.77
N VAL A 135 7.83 12.20 7.69
CA VAL A 135 6.69 11.82 8.53
C VAL A 135 7.22 10.95 9.68
N ASP A 136 7.10 11.44 10.90
CA ASP A 136 7.33 10.64 12.10
C ASP A 136 6.15 9.67 12.26
N ALA A 137 6.42 8.40 12.02
CA ALA A 137 5.39 7.38 11.87
C ALA A 137 4.81 6.93 13.21
N THR A 138 3.50 6.92 13.32
CA THR A 138 2.75 6.21 14.36
C THR A 138 2.40 4.79 13.89
N VAL A 139 1.98 4.66 12.63
CA VAL A 139 1.64 3.38 12.00
C VAL A 139 2.21 3.36 10.61
N VAL A 140 2.88 2.26 10.24
CA VAL A 140 3.32 1.98 8.87
C VAL A 140 2.61 0.70 8.40
N TYR A 141 1.88 0.81 7.30
CA TYR A 141 1.16 -0.32 6.72
C TYR A 141 1.72 -0.68 5.34
N LEU A 142 2.15 -1.92 5.19
CA LEU A 142 2.66 -2.46 3.93
C LEU A 142 1.52 -3.16 3.18
N TRP A 143 1.24 -2.71 1.97
CA TRP A 143 0.19 -3.29 1.14
C TRP A 143 0.65 -4.62 0.53
N PRO A 144 -0.18 -5.67 0.57
CA PRO A 144 0.08 -6.91 -0.14
C PRO A 144 0.27 -6.68 -1.65
N GLU A 145 1.19 -7.41 -2.28
CA GLU A 145 1.49 -7.28 -3.74
C GLU A 145 0.28 -7.56 -4.64
N TYR A 146 -0.66 -8.36 -4.16
CA TYR A 146 -1.92 -8.67 -4.85
C TYR A 146 -2.66 -7.41 -5.31
N TYR A 147 -2.70 -6.37 -4.48
CA TYR A 147 -3.41 -5.13 -4.81
C TYR A 147 -2.76 -4.34 -5.95
N ARG A 148 -1.45 -4.43 -6.14
CA ARG A 148 -0.75 -3.76 -7.24
C ARG A 148 -0.98 -4.47 -8.58
N ASN A 149 -0.99 -5.79 -8.57
CA ASN A 149 -1.18 -6.59 -9.78
C ASN A 149 -2.62 -6.52 -10.30
N LEU A 150 -3.61 -6.30 -9.43
CA LEU A 150 -5.01 -6.16 -9.85
C LEU A 150 -5.22 -4.94 -10.76
N TYR A 151 -4.47 -3.85 -10.54
CA TYR A 151 -4.53 -2.64 -11.37
C TYR A 151 -3.83 -2.82 -12.72
N TYR A 152 -2.74 -3.55 -12.77
CA TYR A 152 -2.04 -3.82 -14.03
C TYR A 152 -2.80 -4.78 -14.96
N TYR A 153 -3.63 -5.67 -14.40
CA TYR A 153 -4.45 -6.62 -15.19
C TYR A 153 -5.92 -6.20 -15.34
N GLY A 154 -6.38 -5.18 -14.64
CA GLY A 154 -7.77 -4.73 -14.63
C GLY A 154 -8.15 -3.75 -15.75
N GLY A 155 -7.23 -3.39 -16.64
CA GLY A 155 -7.51 -2.63 -17.84
C GLY A 155 -8.22 -3.50 -18.89
N PHE A 156 -9.55 -3.45 -18.91
CA PHE A 156 -10.41 -3.96 -19.99
C PHE A 156 -10.11 -5.38 -20.49
N ASN A 157 -10.55 -6.40 -19.74
CA ASN A 157 -10.97 -7.65 -20.35
C ASN A 157 -12.28 -8.13 -19.72
N TYR A 158 -13.37 -7.85 -20.42
CA TYR A 158 -14.65 -8.51 -20.23
C TYR A 158 -14.43 -10.01 -20.44
N GLY A 159 -14.58 -10.78 -19.38
CA GLY A 159 -14.98 -12.17 -19.45
C GLY A 159 -13.94 -13.15 -19.97
N TYR A 160 -13.18 -13.72 -19.04
CA TYR A 160 -12.89 -15.17 -19.10
C TYR A 160 -12.58 -15.64 -17.68
N TYR A 161 -13.57 -16.14 -16.98
CA TYR A 161 -13.35 -17.03 -15.85
C TYR A 161 -12.82 -18.34 -16.44
N PRO A 162 -11.65 -18.83 -16.07
CA PRO A 162 -11.33 -20.22 -16.34
C PRO A 162 -12.19 -21.07 -15.40
N TYR A 163 -13.33 -21.49 -15.92
CA TYR A 163 -14.13 -22.55 -15.34
C TYR A 163 -13.27 -23.82 -15.39
N TYR A 164 -12.74 -24.26 -14.27
CA TYR A 164 -12.21 -25.60 -14.13
C TYR A 164 -13.40 -26.57 -14.20
N GLY A 165 -13.83 -26.82 -15.41
CA GLY A 165 -14.78 -27.87 -15.76
C GLY A 165 -14.02 -29.16 -15.99
N TYR A 166 -14.26 -30.10 -15.14
CA TYR A 166 -14.01 -31.52 -15.29
C TYR A 166 -14.44 -31.97 -16.67
N TYR A 167 -13.54 -32.46 -17.54
CA TYR A 167 -13.90 -33.16 -18.75
C TYR A 167 -13.86 -34.67 -18.53
N PRO A 168 -14.99 -35.36 -18.71
CA PRO A 168 -14.96 -36.80 -18.98
C PRO A 168 -14.59 -37.03 -20.44
N TYR A 169 -13.71 -37.96 -20.67
CA TYR A 169 -13.32 -38.52 -21.97
C TYR A 169 -14.53 -38.90 -22.84
N TYR A 170 -14.58 -38.41 -24.10
CA TYR A 170 -15.16 -39.19 -25.21
C TYR A 170 -14.58 -38.69 -26.57
N TRP A 171 -13.84 -39.58 -27.22
CA TRP A 171 -13.75 -40.06 -28.62
C TRP A 171 -13.97 -39.08 -29.79
N GLY A 172 -12.93 -38.97 -30.64
CA GLY A 172 -13.03 -39.12 -32.10
C GLY A 172 -13.39 -37.86 -32.89
N GLY A 173 -12.42 -37.36 -33.68
CA GLY A 173 -12.75 -36.42 -34.75
C GLY A 173 -11.52 -35.81 -35.42
N TRP A 174 -11.24 -36.22 -36.62
CA TRP A 174 -10.23 -35.73 -37.56
C TRP A 174 -10.34 -34.23 -37.83
N TYR A 175 -9.24 -33.44 -37.71
CA TYR A 175 -9.15 -32.15 -38.35
C TYR A 175 -7.82 -31.99 -39.11
N ARG A 176 -7.95 -31.65 -40.40
CA ARG A 176 -6.89 -31.33 -41.34
C ARG A 176 -6.29 -29.94 -41.02
N PRO A 177 -4.98 -29.72 -41.27
CA PRO A 177 -4.41 -28.39 -41.21
C PRO A 177 -4.75 -27.58 -42.46
N PHE A 178 -5.04 -26.30 -42.31
CA PHE A 178 -5.15 -25.33 -43.38
C PHE A 178 -3.77 -24.77 -43.72
N PRO A 179 -3.44 -24.59 -45.03
CA PRO A 179 -2.20 -24.00 -45.43
C PRO A 179 -2.22 -22.46 -45.33
N LEU A 180 -1.05 -21.94 -44.96
CA LEU A 180 -0.71 -20.53 -45.01
C LEU A 180 -0.62 -20.05 -46.47
N TYR A 181 -1.25 -18.94 -46.74
CA TYR A 181 -0.86 -17.98 -47.77
C TYR A 181 -0.71 -16.61 -47.11
#